data_8d589b506d58eb0e8d27abac9240e630
#
_entry.id   8d589b506d58eb0e8d27abac9240e630
#
_cell.length_a   1.000
_cell.length_b   1.000
_cell.length_c   1.000
_cell.angle_alpha   90.00
_cell.angle_beta   90.00
_cell.angle_gamma   90.00
#
_symmetry.space_group_name_H-M   'P 1'
#
loop_
_entity.id
_entity.type
_entity.pdbx_description
1 polymer ?
#
loop_
_entity_poly.entity_id
_entity_poly.type
_entity_poly.pdbx_seq_one_letter_code
_entity_poly.pdbx_strand_id
1 'polypeptide(L)'
;DQCTLREDALHFLGGGRRKGTIEIIATKPLTTQRDLALAYSPGVAYPCLEIEKDPATAYDYTAKGNFVAVISNGTAVLGLGNIGALASKPVMEGKSVLFKRFADVDGIDIEVATEDVDEFVNCVKLIGNNYGGINLEDIKAPECFLIEEQLKEILDVPVFHDDQHGTAIITTAGFINALHLTGREYTDTKLVVNGAGASAIACVELIKSMGVPNENVIMCDSKGVIYRGREEGMNQWKSAHATKTDARDLAQALVGADVFIGLSTKDVVTKDMVMSMADKPIIFAMANPDPEITPEDVKSVRTDAIVATGRSDYPNQVNNVLGFPYIFRGALDVQATRINEEMKIAAAEGLAALARQDVPEEVAAAYGGQQLQYGNDYIIPVPFDPRLIAAIPAAVAQAAMDTGVAQKPVEDMDAYMRELSARLDPTSSSLQLILDQVRSNPRRVVFAEGEDDRVIRAAVQFKNAGYGEPILIGRAKEVSRIMEELGFGNTKL
;
A
#
# COMPACT_ATOMS: atom_id res chain seq x y z
N ASP A 1 -12.87 20.55 16.75
CA ASP A 1 -13.17 21.94 16.32
C ASP A 1 -12.52 22.19 14.97
N GLN A 2 -13.32 22.39 13.90
CA GLN A 2 -12.84 22.61 12.53
C GLN A 2 -11.93 23.86 12.41
N CYS A 3 -12.14 24.86 13.26
CA CYS A 3 -11.35 26.08 13.25
C CYS A 3 -9.90 25.82 13.71
N THR A 4 -9.73 25.01 14.74
CA THR A 4 -8.42 24.62 15.30
C THR A 4 -7.64 23.75 14.29
N LEU A 5 -8.31 22.77 13.66
CA LEU A 5 -7.67 21.91 12.66
C LEU A 5 -7.22 22.72 11.43
N ARG A 6 -7.99 23.71 10.99
CA ARG A 6 -7.61 24.59 9.89
C ARG A 6 -6.35 25.38 10.20
N GLU A 7 -6.29 25.98 11.39
CA GLU A 7 -5.11 26.77 11.84
C GLU A 7 -3.88 25.87 11.99
N ASP A 8 -4.04 24.70 12.58
CA ASP A 8 -2.97 23.72 12.76
C ASP A 8 -2.42 23.24 11.40
N ALA A 9 -3.29 22.92 10.44
CA ALA A 9 -2.88 22.52 9.10
C ALA A 9 -2.11 23.61 8.35
N LEU A 10 -2.62 24.86 8.39
CA LEU A 10 -1.93 26.00 7.80
C LEU A 10 -0.58 26.28 8.45
N HIS A 11 -0.50 26.10 9.77
CA HIS A 11 0.76 26.24 10.51
C HIS A 11 1.73 25.10 10.20
N PHE A 12 1.23 23.85 10.12
CA PHE A 12 2.05 22.67 9.78
C PHE A 12 2.73 22.81 8.42
N LEU A 13 1.99 23.20 7.39
CA LEU A 13 2.52 23.33 6.03
C LEU A 13 3.27 24.65 5.80
N GLY A 14 2.78 25.75 6.39
CA GLY A 14 3.31 27.09 6.20
C GLY A 14 4.29 27.55 7.29
N GLY A 15 4.46 26.78 8.36
CA GLY A 15 5.34 27.12 9.47
C GLY A 15 6.81 26.75 9.23
N GLY A 16 7.66 27.04 10.23
CA GLY A 16 9.05 26.67 10.20
C GLY A 16 9.92 27.42 9.18
N ARG A 17 11.19 27.02 9.09
CA ARG A 17 12.19 27.62 8.19
C ARG A 17 11.94 27.29 6.72
N ARG A 18 11.46 26.05 6.45
CA ARG A 18 11.12 25.56 5.11
C ARG A 18 9.60 25.37 5.01
N LYS A 19 9.03 25.72 3.90
CA LYS A 19 7.61 25.61 3.59
C LYS A 19 7.35 24.32 2.82
N GLY A 20 6.11 23.84 2.83
CA GLY A 20 5.73 22.56 2.24
C GLY A 20 6.20 21.38 3.09
N THR A 21 6.14 20.18 2.51
CA THR A 21 6.40 18.91 3.21
C THR A 21 7.55 18.11 2.65
N ILE A 22 8.11 18.51 1.50
CA ILE A 22 9.20 17.80 0.83
C ILE A 22 10.45 18.70 0.71
N GLU A 23 11.60 18.06 0.67
CA GLU A 23 12.87 18.66 0.32
C GLU A 23 13.74 17.66 -0.45
N ILE A 24 14.67 18.17 -1.26
CA ILE A 24 15.65 17.35 -1.99
C ILE A 24 16.98 17.42 -1.26
N ILE A 25 17.54 16.27 -0.92
CA ILE A 25 18.79 16.11 -0.19
C ILE A 25 19.79 15.35 -1.07
N ALA A 26 21.05 15.80 -1.11
CA ALA A 26 22.11 15.09 -1.79
C ALA A 26 22.42 13.74 -1.10
N THR A 27 22.54 12.67 -1.89
CA THR A 27 22.85 11.31 -1.39
C THR A 27 24.36 11.04 -1.30
N LYS A 28 25.17 11.88 -1.91
CA LYS A 28 26.63 11.76 -1.93
C LYS A 28 27.28 12.99 -1.26
N PRO A 29 28.43 12.83 -0.62
CA PRO A 29 29.15 13.98 -0.06
C PRO A 29 29.62 14.91 -1.17
N LEU A 30 29.58 16.22 -0.90
CA LEU A 30 30.10 17.25 -1.77
C LEU A 30 30.93 18.25 -0.91
N THR A 31 32.06 17.79 -0.37
CA THR A 31 32.87 18.52 0.60
C THR A 31 34.29 18.84 0.10
N THR A 32 34.75 18.11 -0.92
CA THR A 32 36.10 18.24 -1.47
C THR A 32 36.07 18.62 -2.96
N GLN A 33 37.20 19.14 -3.46
CA GLN A 33 37.37 19.38 -4.90
C GLN A 33 37.23 18.10 -5.72
N ARG A 34 37.64 16.96 -5.16
CA ARG A 34 37.45 15.64 -5.78
C ARG A 34 35.98 15.28 -5.89
N ASP A 35 35.20 15.49 -4.84
CA ASP A 35 33.75 15.23 -4.85
C ASP A 35 33.05 16.06 -5.93
N LEU A 36 33.43 17.35 -6.04
CA LEU A 36 32.90 18.23 -7.08
C LEU A 36 33.26 17.73 -8.49
N ALA A 37 34.49 17.29 -8.71
CA ALA A 37 34.91 16.75 -9.98
C ALA A 37 34.20 15.44 -10.37
N LEU A 38 33.81 14.62 -9.40
CA LEU A 38 33.05 13.40 -9.61
C LEU A 38 31.57 13.66 -9.79
N ALA A 39 30.98 14.54 -8.96
CA ALA A 39 29.55 14.83 -8.96
C ALA A 39 29.09 15.67 -10.15
N TYR A 40 30.00 16.45 -10.73
CA TYR A 40 29.72 17.36 -11.84
C TYR A 40 30.81 17.25 -12.93
N SER A 41 31.54 18.30 -13.20
CA SER A 41 32.52 18.30 -14.28
C SER A 41 33.93 18.03 -13.75
N PRO A 42 34.73 17.14 -14.40
CA PRO A 42 34.49 16.37 -15.63
C PRO A 42 33.83 14.97 -15.43
N GLY A 43 33.75 14.49 -14.18
CA GLY A 43 33.43 13.10 -13.87
C GLY A 43 32.05 12.65 -14.38
N VAL A 44 31.05 13.53 -14.32
CA VAL A 44 29.65 13.24 -14.73
C VAL A 44 29.52 12.83 -16.21
N ALA A 45 30.51 13.17 -17.05
CA ALA A 45 30.50 12.78 -18.45
C ALA A 45 30.53 11.26 -18.66
N TYR A 46 31.19 10.50 -17.76
CA TYR A 46 31.30 9.04 -17.90
C TYR A 46 29.95 8.34 -17.75
N PRO A 47 29.17 8.52 -16.67
CA PRO A 47 27.84 7.92 -16.62
C PRO A 47 26.89 8.40 -17.74
N CYS A 48 27.02 9.65 -18.22
CA CYS A 48 26.25 10.10 -19.38
C CYS A 48 26.54 9.26 -20.62
N LEU A 49 27.79 8.95 -20.91
CA LEU A 49 28.21 8.12 -22.05
C LEU A 49 27.76 6.65 -21.89
N GLU A 50 27.76 6.12 -20.67
CA GLU A 50 27.23 4.77 -20.42
C GLU A 50 25.72 4.72 -20.67
N ILE A 51 24.95 5.72 -20.20
CA ILE A 51 23.51 5.80 -20.44
C ILE A 51 23.18 6.03 -21.93
N GLU A 52 23.98 6.84 -22.64
CA GLU A 52 23.81 7.03 -24.09
C GLU A 52 23.99 5.71 -24.85
N LYS A 53 24.96 4.91 -24.44
CA LYS A 53 25.25 3.60 -25.03
C LYS A 53 24.21 2.55 -24.65
N ASP A 54 23.76 2.52 -23.41
CA ASP A 54 22.76 1.62 -22.90
C ASP A 54 21.83 2.35 -21.90
N PRO A 55 20.62 2.77 -22.35
CA PRO A 55 19.66 3.49 -21.51
C PRO A 55 19.25 2.75 -20.24
N ALA A 56 19.37 1.42 -20.16
CA ALA A 56 19.05 0.66 -18.96
C ALA A 56 19.98 1.01 -17.79
N THR A 57 21.20 1.43 -18.05
CA THR A 57 22.15 1.86 -17.01
C THR A 57 21.75 3.16 -16.30
N ALA A 58 20.70 3.86 -16.75
CA ALA A 58 20.11 4.96 -16.02
C ALA A 58 19.62 4.53 -14.61
N TYR A 59 19.24 3.28 -14.43
CA TYR A 59 18.89 2.71 -13.14
C TYR A 59 20.09 2.56 -12.20
N ASP A 60 21.29 2.44 -12.73
CA ASP A 60 22.53 2.27 -11.95
C ASP A 60 23.17 3.61 -11.58
N TYR A 61 23.03 4.63 -12.44
CA TYR A 61 23.77 5.89 -12.31
C TYR A 61 22.91 7.09 -11.94
N THR A 62 21.59 6.93 -11.84
CA THR A 62 20.66 8.02 -11.47
C THR A 62 19.69 7.60 -10.38
N ALA A 63 18.91 8.56 -9.88
CA ALA A 63 17.84 8.30 -8.91
C ALA A 63 16.60 7.59 -9.54
N LYS A 64 16.58 7.38 -10.86
CA LYS A 64 15.42 6.84 -11.59
C LYS A 64 14.81 5.60 -10.93
N GLY A 65 15.64 4.65 -10.50
CA GLY A 65 15.19 3.36 -9.94
C GLY A 65 14.40 3.46 -8.64
N ASN A 66 14.52 4.57 -7.89
CA ASN A 66 13.78 4.79 -6.66
C ASN A 66 12.83 5.99 -6.73
N PHE A 67 12.57 6.53 -7.92
CA PHE A 67 11.87 7.79 -8.11
C PHE A 67 10.51 7.59 -8.76
N VAL A 68 9.45 8.05 -8.09
CA VAL A 68 8.07 8.03 -8.59
C VAL A 68 7.59 9.47 -8.79
N ALA A 69 7.04 9.77 -9.97
CA ALA A 69 6.33 11.01 -10.19
C ALA A 69 4.86 10.87 -9.78
N VAL A 70 4.40 11.74 -8.91
CA VAL A 70 2.99 11.90 -8.54
C VAL A 70 2.40 12.97 -9.43
N ILE A 71 1.60 12.58 -10.42
CA ILE A 71 1.12 13.50 -11.47
C ILE A 71 -0.38 13.70 -11.36
N SER A 72 -0.81 14.95 -11.33
CA SER A 72 -2.21 15.36 -11.22
C SER A 72 -2.50 16.59 -12.09
N ASN A 73 -3.77 16.80 -12.41
CA ASN A 73 -4.27 18.09 -12.89
C ASN A 73 -5.26 18.73 -11.90
N GLY A 74 -5.48 18.13 -10.75
CA GLY A 74 -6.30 18.65 -9.66
C GLY A 74 -7.79 18.74 -9.99
N THR A 75 -8.30 17.86 -10.87
CA THR A 75 -9.71 17.90 -11.34
C THR A 75 -10.67 17.11 -10.46
N ALA A 76 -10.17 16.26 -9.56
CA ALA A 76 -10.99 15.44 -8.66
C ALA A 76 -10.35 15.31 -7.26
N VAL A 77 -9.95 16.43 -6.67
CA VAL A 77 -9.32 16.45 -5.35
C VAL A 77 -10.34 16.07 -4.28
N LEU A 78 -10.00 15.12 -3.44
CA LEU A 78 -10.88 14.52 -2.45
C LEU A 78 -11.57 15.57 -1.57
N GLY A 79 -12.90 15.58 -1.60
CA GLY A 79 -13.75 16.50 -0.83
C GLY A 79 -13.79 17.95 -1.36
N LEU A 80 -12.95 18.30 -2.34
CA LEU A 80 -12.84 19.66 -2.89
C LEU A 80 -13.26 19.76 -4.37
N GLY A 81 -13.23 18.63 -5.10
CA GLY A 81 -13.55 18.57 -6.52
C GLY A 81 -12.46 19.17 -7.41
N ASN A 82 -12.87 19.87 -8.47
CA ASN A 82 -11.94 20.51 -9.40
C ASN A 82 -11.45 21.85 -8.85
N ILE A 83 -10.25 21.84 -8.27
CA ILE A 83 -9.57 23.04 -7.74
C ILE A 83 -8.39 23.47 -8.60
N GLY A 84 -8.07 22.70 -9.64
CA GLY A 84 -6.97 22.95 -10.56
C GLY A 84 -5.59 22.50 -10.07
N ALA A 85 -4.66 22.49 -10.99
CA ALA A 85 -3.33 21.92 -10.81
C ALA A 85 -2.58 22.53 -9.61
N LEU A 86 -2.35 23.84 -9.59
CA LEU A 86 -1.54 24.47 -8.54
C LEU A 86 -2.15 24.33 -7.14
N ALA A 87 -3.47 24.40 -7.02
CA ALA A 87 -4.14 24.30 -5.72
C ALA A 87 -4.12 22.86 -5.17
N SER A 88 -3.93 21.84 -6.02
CA SER A 88 -3.80 20.45 -5.60
C SER A 88 -2.40 20.10 -5.06
N LYS A 89 -1.39 20.95 -5.28
CA LYS A 89 0.01 20.69 -4.91
C LYS A 89 0.22 20.24 -3.46
N PRO A 90 -0.42 20.82 -2.43
CA PRO A 90 -0.23 20.34 -1.05
C PRO A 90 -0.65 18.87 -0.85
N VAL A 91 -1.66 18.39 -1.58
CA VAL A 91 -2.09 16.99 -1.55
C VAL A 91 -1.03 16.10 -2.21
N MET A 92 -0.48 16.53 -3.36
CA MET A 92 0.52 15.78 -4.13
C MET A 92 1.87 15.71 -3.39
N GLU A 93 2.30 16.81 -2.73
CA GLU A 93 3.43 16.77 -1.81
C GLU A 93 3.18 15.77 -0.66
N GLY A 94 1.98 15.80 -0.08
CA GLY A 94 1.58 14.85 0.96
C GLY A 94 1.66 13.41 0.47
N LYS A 95 1.25 13.12 -0.77
CA LYS A 95 1.38 11.80 -1.40
C LYS A 95 2.85 11.37 -1.50
N SER A 96 3.73 12.27 -1.91
CA SER A 96 5.17 12.03 -1.97
C SER A 96 5.78 11.72 -0.59
N VAL A 97 5.32 12.41 0.46
CA VAL A 97 5.71 12.10 1.85
C VAL A 97 5.30 10.69 2.26
N LEU A 98 4.08 10.25 1.89
CA LEU A 98 3.61 8.90 2.20
C LEU A 98 4.46 7.83 1.48
N PHE A 99 4.82 8.03 0.23
CA PHE A 99 5.77 7.17 -0.49
C PHE A 99 7.08 7.02 0.27
N LYS A 100 7.67 8.15 0.70
CA LYS A 100 8.93 8.15 1.45
C LYS A 100 8.80 7.50 2.81
N ARG A 101 7.77 7.87 3.57
CA ARG A 101 7.58 7.42 4.95
C ARG A 101 7.33 5.92 5.06
N PHE A 102 6.52 5.36 4.16
CA PHE A 102 6.05 3.98 4.27
C PHE A 102 6.84 2.98 3.43
N ALA A 103 7.50 3.43 2.36
CA ALA A 103 8.19 2.52 1.45
C ALA A 103 9.58 2.97 1.03
N ASP A 104 10.10 4.06 1.61
CA ASP A 104 11.40 4.65 1.22
C ASP A 104 11.50 4.88 -0.29
N VAL A 105 10.40 5.27 -0.92
CA VAL A 105 10.33 5.69 -2.32
C VAL A 105 10.43 7.20 -2.39
N ASP A 106 11.33 7.71 -3.22
CA ASP A 106 11.45 9.13 -3.48
C ASP A 106 10.32 9.57 -4.41
N GLY A 107 9.43 10.43 -3.90
CA GLY A 107 8.30 10.97 -4.65
C GLY A 107 8.54 12.43 -5.02
N ILE A 108 8.13 12.81 -6.23
CA ILE A 108 8.04 14.20 -6.65
C ILE A 108 6.69 14.46 -7.27
N ASP A 109 6.06 15.55 -6.88
CA ASP A 109 4.77 15.97 -7.42
C ASP A 109 4.94 16.83 -8.68
N ILE A 110 4.07 16.59 -9.66
CA ILE A 110 4.03 17.31 -10.92
C ILE A 110 2.58 17.64 -11.24
N GLU A 111 2.23 18.91 -11.13
CA GLU A 111 0.88 19.40 -11.41
C GLU A 111 0.81 19.92 -12.84
N VAL A 112 0.02 19.27 -13.69
CA VAL A 112 -0.14 19.62 -15.11
C VAL A 112 -1.37 20.49 -15.28
N ALA A 113 -1.17 21.74 -15.70
CA ALA A 113 -2.23 22.75 -15.78
C ALA A 113 -3.07 22.62 -17.07
N THR A 114 -3.67 21.45 -17.29
CA THR A 114 -4.61 21.20 -18.40
C THR A 114 -5.69 20.20 -18.00
N GLU A 115 -6.88 20.34 -18.58
CA GLU A 115 -7.95 19.33 -18.51
C GLU A 115 -8.08 18.54 -19.83
N ASP A 116 -7.31 18.91 -20.85
CA ASP A 116 -7.26 18.19 -22.12
C ASP A 116 -6.46 16.92 -21.99
N VAL A 117 -7.05 15.77 -22.37
CA VAL A 117 -6.45 14.44 -22.26
C VAL A 117 -5.18 14.32 -23.09
N ASP A 118 -5.20 14.80 -24.33
CA ASP A 118 -4.08 14.65 -25.27
C ASP A 118 -2.89 15.51 -24.85
N GLU A 119 -3.14 16.74 -24.35
CA GLU A 119 -2.10 17.60 -23.79
C GLU A 119 -1.47 16.98 -22.53
N PHE A 120 -2.31 16.43 -21.64
CA PHE A 120 -1.83 15.76 -20.42
C PHE A 120 -0.97 14.55 -20.75
N VAL A 121 -1.46 13.65 -21.61
CA VAL A 121 -0.76 12.45 -22.04
C VAL A 121 0.57 12.81 -22.73
N ASN A 122 0.56 13.83 -23.60
CA ASN A 122 1.79 14.26 -24.27
C ASN A 122 2.81 14.83 -23.29
N CYS A 123 2.39 15.60 -22.28
CA CYS A 123 3.27 16.08 -21.22
C CYS A 123 3.94 14.92 -20.48
N VAL A 124 3.15 13.95 -19.99
CA VAL A 124 3.66 12.82 -19.23
C VAL A 124 4.52 11.89 -20.07
N LYS A 125 4.16 11.67 -21.35
CA LYS A 125 4.98 10.91 -22.31
C LYS A 125 6.40 11.46 -22.43
N LEU A 126 6.54 12.79 -22.48
CA LEU A 126 7.86 13.43 -22.68
C LEU A 126 8.76 13.36 -21.45
N ILE A 127 8.19 13.27 -20.25
CA ILE A 127 8.96 13.25 -19.00
C ILE A 127 8.99 11.88 -18.31
N GLY A 128 8.04 10.99 -18.62
CA GLY A 128 7.76 9.78 -17.85
C GLY A 128 8.95 8.82 -17.71
N ASN A 129 9.78 8.70 -18.72
CA ASN A 129 10.95 7.82 -18.69
C ASN A 129 12.10 8.29 -17.77
N ASN A 130 12.01 9.49 -17.19
CA ASN A 130 12.94 9.94 -16.16
C ASN A 130 12.68 9.28 -14.79
N TYR A 131 11.54 8.65 -14.62
CA TYR A 131 11.09 8.05 -13.36
C TYR A 131 11.04 6.53 -13.46
N GLY A 132 11.14 5.86 -12.33
CA GLY A 132 10.94 4.41 -12.23
C GLY A 132 9.46 4.01 -12.26
N GLY A 133 8.57 4.96 -11.99
CA GLY A 133 7.12 4.77 -12.06
C GLY A 133 6.34 6.08 -12.01
N ILE A 134 5.08 6.01 -12.43
CA ILE A 134 4.14 7.14 -12.47
C ILE A 134 2.92 6.79 -11.62
N ASN A 135 2.65 7.61 -10.60
CA ASN A 135 1.41 7.59 -9.85
C ASN A 135 0.51 8.73 -10.33
N LEU A 136 -0.60 8.40 -10.97
CA LEU A 136 -1.64 9.36 -11.32
C LEU A 136 -2.55 9.56 -10.09
N GLU A 137 -2.92 10.80 -9.80
CA GLU A 137 -3.68 11.16 -8.62
C GLU A 137 -4.71 12.25 -8.92
N ASP A 138 -5.90 12.13 -8.30
CA ASP A 138 -6.96 13.17 -8.31
C ASP A 138 -7.34 13.67 -9.71
N ILE A 139 -7.42 12.77 -10.68
CA ILE A 139 -7.88 13.04 -12.05
C ILE A 139 -9.31 12.53 -12.19
N LYS A 140 -10.21 13.41 -12.65
CA LYS A 140 -11.65 13.09 -12.77
C LYS A 140 -11.92 11.96 -13.78
N ALA A 141 -12.96 11.19 -13.53
CA ALA A 141 -13.52 10.26 -14.50
C ALA A 141 -14.48 11.01 -15.46
N PRO A 142 -14.55 10.63 -16.75
CA PRO A 142 -13.93 9.46 -17.37
C PRO A 142 -12.49 9.69 -17.90
N GLU A 143 -11.97 10.91 -17.84
CA GLU A 143 -10.68 11.29 -18.42
C GLU A 143 -9.52 10.46 -17.81
N CYS A 144 -9.58 10.13 -16.52
CA CYS A 144 -8.56 9.33 -15.84
C CYS A 144 -8.36 7.94 -16.48
N PHE A 145 -9.42 7.31 -16.98
CA PHE A 145 -9.33 6.02 -17.65
C PHE A 145 -8.56 6.12 -18.98
N LEU A 146 -8.89 7.14 -19.78
CA LEU A 146 -8.25 7.39 -21.06
C LEU A 146 -6.76 7.75 -20.89
N ILE A 147 -6.45 8.59 -19.90
CA ILE A 147 -5.08 9.01 -19.60
C ILE A 147 -4.25 7.81 -19.18
N GLU A 148 -4.74 7.00 -18.24
CA GLU A 148 -4.02 5.85 -17.73
C GLU A 148 -3.78 4.80 -18.84
N GLU A 149 -4.82 4.46 -19.62
CA GLU A 149 -4.73 3.50 -20.70
C GLU A 149 -3.68 3.92 -21.74
N GLN A 150 -3.74 5.15 -22.23
CA GLN A 150 -2.78 5.65 -23.20
C GLN A 150 -1.35 5.70 -22.65
N LEU A 151 -1.15 6.10 -21.42
CA LEU A 151 0.18 6.16 -20.82
C LEU A 151 0.77 4.76 -20.58
N LYS A 152 -0.05 3.77 -20.22
CA LYS A 152 0.37 2.36 -20.10
C LYS A 152 0.84 1.76 -21.44
N GLU A 153 0.28 2.22 -22.56
CA GLU A 153 0.71 1.79 -23.89
C GLU A 153 2.01 2.45 -24.37
N ILE A 154 2.28 3.67 -23.90
CA ILE A 154 3.38 4.51 -24.40
C ILE A 154 4.65 4.35 -23.56
N LEU A 155 4.51 4.17 -22.24
CA LEU A 155 5.63 4.17 -21.30
C LEU A 155 6.07 2.74 -20.94
N ASP A 156 7.38 2.55 -20.80
CA ASP A 156 7.99 1.28 -20.37
C ASP A 156 8.20 1.23 -18.83
N VAL A 157 7.54 2.10 -18.09
CA VAL A 157 7.56 2.14 -16.63
C VAL A 157 6.13 1.98 -16.09
N PRO A 158 5.94 1.49 -14.86
CA PRO A 158 4.62 1.35 -14.27
C PRO A 158 3.84 2.67 -14.25
N VAL A 159 2.61 2.64 -14.75
CA VAL A 159 1.62 3.72 -14.62
C VAL A 159 0.45 3.20 -13.79
N PHE A 160 0.13 3.88 -12.71
CA PHE A 160 -0.86 3.44 -11.73
C PHE A 160 -1.67 4.63 -11.22
N HIS A 161 -2.99 4.57 -11.37
CA HIS A 161 -3.89 5.59 -10.84
C HIS A 161 -4.41 5.15 -9.46
N ASP A 162 -3.96 5.79 -8.39
CA ASP A 162 -4.23 5.33 -7.03
C ASP A 162 -5.71 5.40 -6.64
N ASP A 163 -6.45 6.42 -7.07
CA ASP A 163 -7.89 6.54 -6.78
C ASP A 163 -8.70 5.39 -7.38
N GLN A 164 -8.23 4.80 -8.48
CA GLN A 164 -8.81 3.60 -9.06
C GLN A 164 -8.31 2.36 -8.33
N HIS A 165 -7.04 2.07 -8.50
CA HIS A 165 -6.44 0.76 -8.17
C HIS A 165 -6.06 0.63 -6.71
N GLY A 166 -5.61 1.71 -6.06
CA GLY A 166 -5.33 1.70 -4.62
C GLY A 166 -6.58 1.38 -3.83
N THR A 167 -7.67 2.11 -4.08
CA THR A 167 -8.97 1.85 -3.45
C THR A 167 -9.47 0.44 -3.73
N ALA A 168 -9.36 -0.05 -4.97
CA ALA A 168 -9.77 -1.39 -5.34
C ALA A 168 -9.00 -2.47 -4.57
N ILE A 169 -7.68 -2.35 -4.47
CA ILE A 169 -6.82 -3.31 -3.78
C ILE A 169 -7.14 -3.40 -2.30
N ILE A 170 -7.25 -2.25 -1.62
CA ILE A 170 -7.53 -2.23 -0.18
C ILE A 170 -8.95 -2.74 0.12
N THR A 171 -9.92 -2.34 -0.67
CA THR A 171 -11.29 -2.84 -0.56
C THR A 171 -11.34 -4.35 -0.77
N THR A 172 -10.65 -4.87 -1.78
CA THR A 172 -10.58 -6.30 -2.06
C THR A 172 -9.89 -7.06 -0.94
N ALA A 173 -8.82 -6.53 -0.33
CA ALA A 173 -8.17 -7.13 0.83
C ALA A 173 -9.15 -7.31 2.01
N GLY A 174 -9.88 -6.26 2.35
CA GLY A 174 -10.93 -6.33 3.37
C GLY A 174 -12.07 -7.29 2.99
N PHE A 175 -12.48 -7.29 1.72
CA PHE A 175 -13.50 -8.17 1.18
C PHE A 175 -13.11 -9.65 1.30
N ILE A 176 -11.88 -10.04 0.94
CA ILE A 176 -11.35 -11.41 1.11
C ILE A 176 -11.52 -11.87 2.55
N ASN A 177 -11.15 -11.06 3.52
CA ASN A 177 -11.22 -11.40 4.93
C ASN A 177 -12.64 -11.39 5.48
N ALA A 178 -13.49 -10.49 5.03
CA ALA A 178 -14.88 -10.44 5.42
C ALA A 178 -15.66 -11.67 4.89
N LEU A 179 -15.39 -12.12 3.67
CA LEU A 179 -15.94 -13.38 3.15
C LEU A 179 -15.47 -14.58 3.98
N HIS A 180 -14.18 -14.65 4.29
CA HIS A 180 -13.63 -15.72 5.13
C HIS A 180 -14.30 -15.78 6.51
N LEU A 181 -14.51 -14.64 7.19
CA LEU A 181 -15.16 -14.58 8.50
C LEU A 181 -16.64 -14.94 8.46
N THR A 182 -17.33 -14.65 7.37
CA THR A 182 -18.75 -14.94 7.19
C THR A 182 -19.02 -16.31 6.57
N GLY A 183 -17.96 -17.00 6.09
CA GLY A 183 -18.06 -18.32 5.46
C GLY A 183 -18.69 -18.29 4.08
N ARG A 184 -18.52 -17.19 3.32
CA ARG A 184 -19.07 -17.03 1.97
C ARG A 184 -18.03 -17.35 0.90
N GLU A 185 -18.51 -17.90 -0.21
CA GLU A 185 -17.71 -18.11 -1.42
C GLU A 185 -17.94 -16.96 -2.41
N TYR A 186 -16.93 -16.65 -3.23
CA TYR A 186 -17.02 -15.59 -4.25
C TYR A 186 -18.18 -15.81 -5.21
N THR A 187 -18.38 -17.06 -5.65
CA THR A 187 -19.40 -17.45 -6.65
C THR A 187 -20.83 -17.21 -6.20
N ASP A 188 -21.10 -17.25 -4.90
CA ASP A 188 -22.43 -17.15 -4.34
C ASP A 188 -22.73 -15.77 -3.71
N THR A 189 -21.72 -14.92 -3.62
CA THR A 189 -21.81 -13.61 -2.98
C THR A 189 -22.58 -12.61 -3.84
N LYS A 190 -23.59 -11.98 -3.27
CA LYS A 190 -24.35 -10.87 -3.89
C LYS A 190 -23.82 -9.54 -3.41
N LEU A 191 -23.27 -8.78 -4.34
CA LEU A 191 -22.60 -7.51 -4.11
C LEU A 191 -23.40 -6.33 -4.68
N VAL A 192 -23.61 -5.30 -3.86
CA VAL A 192 -24.16 -4.02 -4.29
C VAL A 192 -23.08 -2.94 -4.12
N VAL A 193 -22.80 -2.21 -5.19
CA VAL A 193 -21.83 -1.09 -5.20
C VAL A 193 -22.58 0.20 -5.48
N ASN A 194 -22.51 1.15 -4.56
CA ASN A 194 -23.10 2.48 -4.74
C ASN A 194 -22.00 3.51 -5.06
N GLY A 195 -22.03 3.98 -6.27
CA GLY A 195 -21.01 4.79 -6.95
C GLY A 195 -20.68 4.19 -8.31
N ALA A 196 -20.36 5.03 -9.27
CA ALA A 196 -19.95 4.61 -10.62
C ALA A 196 -18.84 5.52 -11.17
N GLY A 197 -18.04 6.06 -10.27
CA GLY A 197 -16.80 6.78 -10.57
C GLY A 197 -15.60 5.85 -10.73
N ALA A 198 -14.41 6.44 -10.80
CA ALA A 198 -13.16 5.74 -11.05
C ALA A 198 -12.92 4.58 -10.05
N SER A 199 -13.00 4.85 -8.76
CA SER A 199 -12.78 3.87 -7.70
C SER A 199 -13.82 2.76 -7.68
N ALA A 200 -15.11 3.08 -7.89
CA ALA A 200 -16.17 2.09 -7.89
C ALA A 200 -16.03 1.07 -9.05
N ILE A 201 -15.72 1.56 -10.24
CA ILE A 201 -15.48 0.71 -11.41
C ILE A 201 -14.28 -0.20 -11.18
N ALA A 202 -13.15 0.35 -10.73
CA ALA A 202 -11.95 -0.43 -10.45
C ALA A 202 -12.17 -1.48 -9.34
N CYS A 203 -12.92 -1.15 -8.28
CA CYS A 203 -13.29 -2.12 -7.23
C CYS A 203 -14.11 -3.28 -7.79
N VAL A 204 -15.11 -2.99 -8.62
CA VAL A 204 -15.95 -4.03 -9.24
C VAL A 204 -15.13 -4.92 -10.17
N GLU A 205 -14.24 -4.34 -10.97
CA GLU A 205 -13.37 -5.09 -11.88
C GLU A 205 -12.47 -6.06 -11.10
N LEU A 206 -11.77 -5.56 -10.07
CA LEU A 206 -10.87 -6.39 -9.28
C LEU A 206 -11.62 -7.49 -8.51
N ILE A 207 -12.77 -7.19 -7.92
CA ILE A 207 -13.60 -8.18 -7.20
C ILE A 207 -14.15 -9.25 -8.16
N LYS A 208 -14.54 -8.87 -9.37
CA LYS A 208 -14.97 -9.84 -10.40
C LYS A 208 -13.80 -10.74 -10.84
N SER A 209 -12.59 -10.21 -10.97
CA SER A 209 -11.41 -11.01 -11.29
C SER A 209 -11.05 -12.02 -10.19
N MET A 210 -11.47 -11.76 -8.94
CA MET A 210 -11.38 -12.73 -7.83
C MET A 210 -12.40 -13.87 -7.91
N GLY A 211 -13.39 -13.80 -8.79
CA GLY A 211 -14.36 -14.86 -9.03
C GLY A 211 -15.82 -14.55 -8.70
N VAL A 212 -16.16 -13.31 -8.34
CA VAL A 212 -17.56 -12.90 -8.18
C VAL A 212 -18.23 -12.78 -9.55
N PRO A 213 -19.32 -13.54 -9.83
CA PRO A 213 -19.99 -13.51 -11.12
C PRO A 213 -20.61 -12.14 -11.42
N ASN A 214 -20.60 -11.75 -12.69
CA ASN A 214 -21.14 -10.45 -13.12
C ASN A 214 -22.64 -10.30 -12.75
N GLU A 215 -23.42 -11.36 -12.82
CA GLU A 215 -24.83 -11.39 -12.46
C GLU A 215 -25.11 -11.17 -10.96
N ASN A 216 -24.10 -11.40 -10.13
CA ASN A 216 -24.21 -11.20 -8.68
C ASN A 216 -23.81 -9.77 -8.25
N VAL A 217 -23.39 -8.91 -9.19
CA VAL A 217 -22.97 -7.54 -8.90
C VAL A 217 -23.98 -6.55 -9.43
N ILE A 218 -24.53 -5.73 -8.56
CA ILE A 218 -25.42 -4.61 -8.91
C ILE A 218 -24.69 -3.30 -8.60
N MET A 219 -24.45 -2.49 -9.61
CA MET A 219 -23.95 -1.12 -9.44
C MET A 219 -25.08 -0.11 -9.46
N CYS A 220 -24.94 0.92 -8.64
CA CYS A 220 -25.84 2.09 -8.59
C CYS A 220 -25.04 3.38 -8.80
N ASP A 221 -25.66 4.36 -9.44
CA ASP A 221 -25.16 5.73 -9.50
C ASP A 221 -26.25 6.71 -9.01
N SER A 222 -26.06 8.01 -9.21
CA SER A 222 -27.02 9.05 -8.80
C SER A 222 -28.40 8.95 -9.47
N LYS A 223 -28.52 8.12 -10.51
CA LYS A 223 -29.79 7.84 -11.23
C LYS A 223 -30.42 6.52 -10.83
N GLY A 224 -29.81 5.78 -9.90
CA GLY A 224 -30.26 4.47 -9.46
C GLY A 224 -29.43 3.31 -10.04
N VAL A 225 -30.04 2.14 -10.15
CA VAL A 225 -29.36 0.91 -10.59
C VAL A 225 -28.89 1.00 -12.04
N ILE A 226 -27.70 0.51 -12.32
CA ILE A 226 -27.14 0.35 -13.66
C ILE A 226 -27.56 -1.04 -14.18
N TYR A 227 -28.70 -1.07 -14.88
CA TYR A 227 -29.29 -2.30 -15.41
C TYR A 227 -29.16 -2.39 -16.94
N ARG A 228 -29.25 -3.58 -17.48
CA ARG A 228 -29.21 -3.81 -18.94
C ARG A 228 -30.36 -3.11 -19.65
N GLY A 229 -30.05 -2.27 -20.63
CA GLY A 229 -31.03 -1.48 -21.38
C GLY A 229 -31.33 -0.11 -20.77
N ARG A 230 -30.67 0.29 -19.70
CA ARG A 230 -30.67 1.67 -19.22
C ARG A 230 -29.89 2.56 -20.21
N GLU A 231 -30.50 3.68 -20.60
CA GLU A 231 -29.91 4.66 -21.54
C GLU A 231 -29.40 5.92 -20.80
N GLU A 232 -30.14 6.38 -19.79
CA GLU A 232 -29.84 7.63 -19.09
C GLU A 232 -28.55 7.54 -18.26
N GLY A 233 -27.62 8.48 -18.51
CA GLY A 233 -26.39 8.64 -17.74
C GLY A 233 -25.39 7.51 -17.92
N MET A 234 -25.47 6.78 -19.03
CA MET A 234 -24.58 5.66 -19.34
C MET A 234 -23.34 6.12 -20.12
N ASN A 235 -22.27 5.35 -19.95
CA ASN A 235 -21.04 5.41 -20.75
C ASN A 235 -20.50 3.98 -20.92
N GLN A 236 -19.40 3.81 -21.67
CA GLN A 236 -18.83 2.49 -21.94
C GLN A 236 -18.45 1.71 -20.67
N TRP A 237 -17.84 2.36 -19.67
CA TRP A 237 -17.43 1.72 -18.42
C TRP A 237 -18.63 1.27 -17.58
N LYS A 238 -19.65 2.10 -17.43
CA LYS A 238 -20.90 1.69 -16.75
C LYS A 238 -21.61 0.58 -17.49
N SER A 239 -21.63 0.63 -18.81
CA SER A 239 -22.30 -0.38 -19.64
C SER A 239 -21.68 -1.76 -19.51
N ALA A 240 -20.35 -1.82 -19.31
CA ALA A 240 -19.64 -3.08 -19.07
C ALA A 240 -20.09 -3.80 -17.78
N HIS A 241 -20.64 -3.06 -16.82
CA HIS A 241 -21.10 -3.57 -15.52
C HIS A 241 -22.62 -3.62 -15.39
N ALA A 242 -23.38 -3.29 -16.45
CA ALA A 242 -24.84 -3.37 -16.43
C ALA A 242 -25.32 -4.82 -16.27
N THR A 243 -26.13 -5.09 -15.25
CA THR A 243 -26.64 -6.44 -14.95
C THR A 243 -28.14 -6.57 -15.23
N LYS A 244 -28.61 -7.80 -15.38
CA LYS A 244 -30.06 -8.09 -15.53
C LYS A 244 -30.67 -8.16 -14.14
N THR A 245 -31.46 -7.15 -13.78
CA THR A 245 -32.17 -7.07 -12.51
C THR A 245 -33.44 -6.25 -12.64
N ASP A 246 -34.41 -6.52 -11.78
CA ASP A 246 -35.65 -5.72 -11.66
C ASP A 246 -35.51 -4.54 -10.69
N ALA A 247 -34.43 -4.50 -9.90
CA ALA A 247 -34.13 -3.37 -9.01
C ALA A 247 -33.86 -2.09 -9.81
N ARG A 248 -34.36 -0.95 -9.32
CA ARG A 248 -34.20 0.35 -9.97
C ARG A 248 -33.53 1.39 -9.07
N ASP A 249 -33.55 1.17 -7.77
CA ASP A 249 -32.93 2.03 -6.76
C ASP A 249 -32.05 1.23 -5.78
N LEU A 250 -31.29 1.94 -4.93
CA LEU A 250 -30.38 1.34 -3.98
C LEU A 250 -31.11 0.46 -2.94
N ALA A 251 -32.30 0.90 -2.48
CA ALA A 251 -33.06 0.15 -1.48
C ALA A 251 -33.50 -1.22 -2.01
N GLN A 252 -33.97 -1.26 -3.26
CA GLN A 252 -34.34 -2.52 -3.91
C GLN A 252 -33.12 -3.41 -4.18
N ALA A 253 -31.99 -2.82 -4.55
CA ALA A 253 -30.74 -3.56 -4.78
C ALA A 253 -30.21 -4.23 -3.51
N LEU A 254 -30.36 -3.59 -2.35
CA LEU A 254 -29.86 -4.08 -1.06
C LEU A 254 -30.68 -5.22 -0.46
N VAL A 255 -31.91 -5.47 -0.92
CA VAL A 255 -32.74 -6.56 -0.42
C VAL A 255 -32.05 -7.91 -0.64
N GLY A 256 -31.67 -8.59 0.45
CA GLY A 256 -30.97 -9.87 0.40
C GLY A 256 -29.54 -9.82 -0.12
N ALA A 257 -28.94 -8.64 -0.22
CA ALA A 257 -27.52 -8.48 -0.58
C ALA A 257 -26.61 -8.91 0.57
N ASP A 258 -25.51 -9.58 0.25
CA ASP A 258 -24.49 -10.01 1.22
C ASP A 258 -23.50 -8.90 1.54
N VAL A 259 -23.15 -8.08 0.55
CA VAL A 259 -22.12 -7.07 0.62
C VAL A 259 -22.61 -5.77 0.04
N PHE A 260 -22.34 -4.68 0.74
CA PHE A 260 -22.45 -3.30 0.26
C PHE A 260 -21.10 -2.63 0.21
N ILE A 261 -20.77 -2.02 -0.91
CA ILE A 261 -19.59 -1.17 -1.09
C ILE A 261 -20.04 0.22 -1.50
N GLY A 262 -19.87 1.20 -0.61
CA GLY A 262 -20.19 2.60 -0.83
C GLY A 262 -18.97 3.40 -1.25
N LEU A 263 -19.04 4.04 -2.41
CA LEU A 263 -18.04 4.94 -2.98
C LEU A 263 -18.78 6.16 -3.59
N SER A 264 -19.64 6.77 -2.80
CA SER A 264 -20.62 7.76 -3.24
C SER A 264 -20.67 8.98 -2.32
N THR A 265 -21.78 9.19 -1.65
CA THR A 265 -22.02 10.35 -0.78
C THR A 265 -22.58 9.91 0.56
N LYS A 266 -22.38 10.74 1.59
CA LYS A 266 -22.87 10.49 2.95
C LYS A 266 -24.39 10.27 3.01
N ASP A 267 -24.82 9.52 4.01
CA ASP A 267 -26.21 9.36 4.46
C ASP A 267 -27.18 8.79 3.40
N VAL A 268 -26.65 8.05 2.40
CA VAL A 268 -27.49 7.44 1.35
C VAL A 268 -28.01 6.05 1.72
N VAL A 269 -27.46 5.42 2.75
CA VAL A 269 -27.90 4.12 3.25
C VAL A 269 -28.67 4.30 4.56
N THR A 270 -29.88 3.79 4.61
CA THR A 270 -30.76 3.85 5.80
C THR A 270 -30.66 2.58 6.63
N LYS A 271 -31.07 2.65 7.89
CA LYS A 271 -31.17 1.49 8.78
C LYS A 271 -32.09 0.39 8.23
N ASP A 272 -33.19 0.78 7.58
CA ASP A 272 -34.11 -0.18 6.94
C ASP A 272 -33.45 -0.92 5.78
N MET A 273 -32.61 -0.24 4.98
CA MET A 273 -31.81 -0.88 3.94
C MET A 273 -30.84 -1.91 4.54
N VAL A 274 -30.16 -1.58 5.64
CA VAL A 274 -29.27 -2.52 6.35
C VAL A 274 -30.04 -3.74 6.89
N MET A 275 -31.21 -3.52 7.44
CA MET A 275 -32.07 -4.61 7.92
C MET A 275 -32.55 -5.54 6.81
N SER A 276 -32.69 -5.02 5.57
CA SER A 276 -33.11 -5.81 4.41
C SER A 276 -32.03 -6.70 3.81
N MET A 277 -30.76 -6.48 4.18
CA MET A 277 -29.63 -7.28 3.71
C MET A 277 -29.66 -8.71 4.27
N ALA A 278 -28.87 -9.59 3.68
CA ALA A 278 -28.68 -10.96 4.14
C ALA A 278 -28.09 -11.03 5.56
N ASP A 279 -28.08 -12.23 6.16
CA ASP A 279 -27.44 -12.45 7.46
C ASP A 279 -25.95 -12.18 7.40
N LYS A 280 -25.37 -11.66 8.51
CA LYS A 280 -23.96 -11.25 8.59
C LYS A 280 -23.53 -10.36 7.43
N PRO A 281 -24.20 -9.21 7.20
CA PRO A 281 -23.90 -8.36 6.08
C PRO A 281 -22.51 -7.75 6.22
N ILE A 282 -21.86 -7.54 5.08
CA ILE A 282 -20.56 -6.86 4.97
C ILE A 282 -20.81 -5.47 4.40
N ILE A 283 -20.40 -4.43 5.12
CA ILE A 283 -20.71 -3.03 4.76
C ILE A 283 -19.42 -2.21 4.73
N PHE A 284 -18.97 -1.84 3.54
CA PHE A 284 -17.89 -0.90 3.31
C PHE A 284 -18.48 0.47 2.93
N ALA A 285 -18.62 1.36 3.93
CA ALA A 285 -19.14 2.71 3.74
C ALA A 285 -17.96 3.69 3.65
N MET A 286 -17.45 3.92 2.44
CA MET A 286 -16.16 4.56 2.19
C MET A 286 -16.26 6.00 1.67
N ALA A 287 -17.45 6.60 1.63
CA ALA A 287 -17.59 8.01 1.28
C ALA A 287 -16.81 8.91 2.26
N ASN A 288 -16.18 9.95 1.74
CA ASN A 288 -15.38 10.90 2.50
C ASN A 288 -15.97 12.32 2.38
N PRO A 289 -15.95 13.14 3.46
CA PRO A 289 -15.43 12.83 4.81
C PRO A 289 -16.38 12.00 5.69
N ASP A 290 -17.64 11.92 5.34
CA ASP A 290 -18.67 11.18 6.09
C ASP A 290 -19.15 9.97 5.29
N PRO A 291 -19.31 8.78 5.94
CA PRO A 291 -19.68 7.55 5.25
C PRO A 291 -21.16 7.56 4.80
N GLU A 292 -21.51 6.63 3.91
CA GLU A 292 -22.89 6.38 3.46
C GLU A 292 -23.84 6.01 4.59
N ILE A 293 -23.29 5.38 5.64
CA ILE A 293 -23.94 5.09 6.93
C ILE A 293 -22.85 4.95 7.98
N THR A 294 -23.09 5.43 9.20
CA THR A 294 -22.11 5.30 10.29
C THR A 294 -22.10 3.89 10.89
N PRO A 295 -20.96 3.41 11.42
CA PRO A 295 -20.88 2.13 12.14
C PRO A 295 -21.86 2.04 13.32
N GLU A 296 -22.11 3.15 14.02
CA GLU A 296 -23.08 3.24 15.12
C GLU A 296 -24.50 2.95 14.63
N ASP A 297 -24.89 3.53 13.50
CA ASP A 297 -26.22 3.32 12.92
C ASP A 297 -26.41 1.88 12.47
N VAL A 298 -25.38 1.28 11.85
CA VAL A 298 -25.39 -0.15 11.50
C VAL A 298 -25.53 -1.00 12.77
N LYS A 299 -24.68 -0.79 13.76
CA LYS A 299 -24.68 -1.55 15.02
C LYS A 299 -25.99 -1.39 15.83
N SER A 300 -26.72 -0.28 15.65
CA SER A 300 -28.00 -0.04 16.31
C SER A 300 -29.11 -0.99 15.81
N VAL A 301 -28.97 -1.56 14.60
CA VAL A 301 -29.98 -2.43 13.97
C VAL A 301 -29.46 -3.83 13.64
N ARG A 302 -28.12 -4.00 13.52
CA ARG A 302 -27.47 -5.29 13.19
C ARG A 302 -26.19 -5.47 14.00
N THR A 303 -26.15 -6.51 14.83
CA THR A 303 -24.96 -6.86 15.65
C THR A 303 -24.04 -7.86 14.96
N ASP A 304 -24.50 -8.47 13.88
CA ASP A 304 -23.80 -9.49 13.09
C ASP A 304 -23.04 -8.91 11.86
N ALA A 305 -23.11 -7.59 11.65
CA ALA A 305 -22.50 -6.94 10.52
C ALA A 305 -20.98 -6.73 10.69
N ILE A 306 -20.22 -6.88 9.61
CA ILE A 306 -18.83 -6.40 9.49
C ILE A 306 -18.89 -5.04 8.82
N VAL A 307 -18.30 -4.02 9.46
CA VAL A 307 -18.32 -2.63 8.96
C VAL A 307 -16.90 -2.12 8.76
N ALA A 308 -16.63 -1.51 7.62
CA ALA A 308 -15.40 -0.80 7.30
C ALA A 308 -15.73 0.59 6.76
N THR A 309 -14.85 1.56 7.02
CA THR A 309 -15.00 2.94 6.53
C THR A 309 -13.67 3.51 6.07
N GLY A 310 -13.67 4.67 5.42
CA GLY A 310 -12.45 5.42 5.10
C GLY A 310 -11.86 6.19 6.29
N ARG A 311 -12.57 6.28 7.42
CA ARG A 311 -12.19 7.11 8.58
C ARG A 311 -11.24 6.39 9.52
N SER A 312 -10.26 7.13 10.05
CA SER A 312 -9.26 6.62 10.99
C SER A 312 -9.76 6.44 12.43
N ASP A 313 -10.91 7.03 12.76
CA ASP A 313 -11.53 6.95 14.08
C ASP A 313 -12.45 5.73 14.25
N TYR A 314 -12.60 4.91 13.20
CA TYR A 314 -13.36 3.66 13.21
C TYR A 314 -12.46 2.43 12.98
N PRO A 315 -12.89 1.25 13.44
CA PRO A 315 -12.26 -0.02 13.07
C PRO A 315 -12.29 -0.26 11.54
N ASN A 316 -11.38 -1.09 11.06
CA ASN A 316 -11.32 -1.46 9.64
C ASN A 316 -11.20 -0.24 8.70
N GLN A 317 -10.27 0.66 8.98
CA GLN A 317 -10.03 1.80 8.10
C GLN A 317 -9.51 1.34 6.73
N VAL A 318 -10.28 1.62 5.69
CA VAL A 318 -9.87 1.43 4.28
C VAL A 318 -9.09 2.67 3.85
N ASN A 319 -7.76 2.54 3.77
CA ASN A 319 -6.86 3.65 3.46
C ASN A 319 -5.85 3.21 2.40
N ASN A 320 -5.76 3.95 1.30
CA ASN A 320 -4.87 3.66 0.17
C ASN A 320 -3.39 3.59 0.56
N VAL A 321 -2.99 4.20 1.68
CA VAL A 321 -1.62 4.12 2.22
C VAL A 321 -1.17 2.69 2.55
N LEU A 322 -2.11 1.77 2.73
CA LEU A 322 -1.82 0.34 2.88
C LEU A 322 -1.37 -0.34 1.58
N GLY A 323 -1.59 0.29 0.44
CA GLY A 323 -1.35 -0.28 -0.90
C GLY A 323 -0.25 0.40 -1.68
N PHE A 324 -0.51 1.61 -2.18
CA PHE A 324 0.30 2.23 -3.22
C PHE A 324 1.81 2.34 -2.90
N PRO A 325 2.25 2.68 -1.67
CA PRO A 325 3.68 2.81 -1.42
C PRO A 325 4.41 1.48 -1.59
N TYR A 326 3.83 0.42 -1.07
CA TYR A 326 4.39 -0.93 -1.09
C TYR A 326 4.32 -1.59 -2.46
N ILE A 327 3.25 -1.32 -3.21
CA ILE A 327 3.10 -1.80 -4.59
C ILE A 327 4.18 -1.20 -5.48
N PHE A 328 4.42 0.11 -5.39
CA PHE A 328 5.51 0.76 -6.11
C PHE A 328 6.87 0.29 -5.63
N ARG A 329 7.06 0.04 -4.32
CA ARG A 329 8.32 -0.52 -3.82
C ARG A 329 8.64 -1.86 -4.49
N GLY A 330 7.70 -2.79 -4.50
CA GLY A 330 7.87 -4.08 -5.16
C GLY A 330 8.11 -3.96 -6.66
N ALA A 331 7.34 -3.10 -7.34
CA ALA A 331 7.49 -2.88 -8.78
C ALA A 331 8.84 -2.24 -9.15
N LEU A 332 9.30 -1.24 -8.37
CA LEU A 332 10.58 -0.57 -8.59
C LEU A 332 11.77 -1.51 -8.38
N ASP A 333 11.75 -2.33 -7.34
CA ASP A 333 12.87 -3.19 -6.97
C ASP A 333 13.15 -4.26 -8.03
N VAL A 334 12.12 -4.74 -8.72
CA VAL A 334 12.25 -5.68 -9.85
C VAL A 334 12.26 -4.97 -11.21
N GLN A 335 12.26 -3.63 -11.24
CA GLN A 335 12.19 -2.82 -12.45
C GLN A 335 11.04 -3.31 -13.37
N ALA A 336 9.85 -3.45 -12.80
CA ALA A 336 8.69 -3.88 -13.54
C ALA A 336 8.32 -2.88 -14.63
N THR A 337 7.93 -3.36 -15.81
CA THR A 337 7.49 -2.51 -16.94
C THR A 337 6.06 -2.01 -16.77
N ARG A 338 5.29 -2.67 -15.90
CA ARG A 338 3.89 -2.33 -15.59
C ARG A 338 3.48 -2.90 -14.24
N ILE A 339 2.41 -2.37 -13.67
CA ILE A 339 1.68 -2.99 -12.58
C ILE A 339 0.44 -3.64 -13.21
N ASN A 340 0.46 -4.97 -13.34
CA ASN A 340 -0.61 -5.75 -13.96
C ASN A 340 -1.65 -6.20 -12.93
N GLU A 341 -2.68 -6.93 -13.39
CA GLU A 341 -3.78 -7.40 -12.55
C GLU A 341 -3.30 -8.37 -11.48
N GLU A 342 -2.39 -9.30 -11.84
CA GLU A 342 -1.83 -10.29 -10.92
C GLU A 342 -1.06 -9.64 -9.78
N MET A 343 -0.33 -8.56 -10.04
CA MET A 343 0.37 -7.78 -9.01
C MET A 343 -0.62 -7.08 -8.07
N LYS A 344 -1.74 -6.57 -8.56
CA LYS A 344 -2.82 -5.98 -7.76
C LYS A 344 -3.50 -7.02 -6.87
N ILE A 345 -3.81 -8.19 -7.43
CA ILE A 345 -4.36 -9.32 -6.68
C ILE A 345 -3.39 -9.78 -5.60
N ALA A 346 -2.10 -9.94 -5.93
CA ALA A 346 -1.07 -10.33 -4.96
C ALA A 346 -0.95 -9.33 -3.79
N ALA A 347 -1.08 -8.03 -4.07
CA ALA A 347 -1.10 -7.01 -3.02
C ALA A 347 -2.33 -7.16 -2.11
N ALA A 348 -3.53 -7.36 -2.68
CA ALA A 348 -4.75 -7.56 -1.92
C ALA A 348 -4.71 -8.83 -1.06
N GLU A 349 -4.27 -9.94 -1.61
CA GLU A 349 -4.08 -11.21 -0.90
C GLU A 349 -3.01 -11.12 0.19
N GLY A 350 -1.91 -10.42 -0.10
CA GLY A 350 -0.84 -10.16 0.88
C GLY A 350 -1.33 -9.36 2.08
N LEU A 351 -2.12 -8.31 1.85
CA LEU A 351 -2.76 -7.53 2.92
C LEU A 351 -3.75 -8.38 3.73
N ALA A 352 -4.58 -9.16 3.05
CA ALA A 352 -5.53 -10.04 3.72
C ALA A 352 -4.82 -11.11 4.57
N ALA A 353 -3.75 -11.71 4.04
CA ALA A 353 -2.95 -12.70 4.77
C ALA A 353 -2.25 -12.10 5.99
N LEU A 354 -1.71 -10.88 5.86
CA LEU A 354 -1.06 -10.18 6.97
C LEU A 354 -2.02 -9.89 8.13
N ALA A 355 -3.26 -9.49 7.83
CA ALA A 355 -4.28 -9.23 8.85
C ALA A 355 -4.64 -10.49 9.67
N ARG A 356 -4.47 -11.68 9.10
CA ARG A 356 -4.75 -12.97 9.77
C ARG A 356 -3.64 -13.43 10.71
N GLN A 357 -2.47 -12.84 10.62
CA GLN A 357 -1.33 -13.15 11.49
C GLN A 357 -1.47 -12.43 12.84
N ASP A 358 -0.84 -12.99 13.87
CA ASP A 358 -0.76 -12.34 15.18
C ASP A 358 -0.12 -10.96 15.04
N VAL A 359 -0.77 -9.95 15.63
CA VAL A 359 -0.30 -8.57 15.56
C VAL A 359 0.78 -8.34 16.63
N PRO A 360 1.96 -7.82 16.26
CA PRO A 360 3.04 -7.54 17.21
C PRO A 360 2.64 -6.51 18.28
N GLU A 361 3.18 -6.65 19.49
CA GLU A 361 2.90 -5.70 20.60
C GLU A 361 3.27 -4.25 20.28
N GLU A 362 4.29 -4.02 19.49
CA GLU A 362 4.69 -2.69 19.02
C GLU A 362 3.62 -2.01 18.16
N VAL A 363 2.86 -2.78 17.37
CA VAL A 363 1.71 -2.27 16.62
C VAL A 363 0.59 -1.88 17.58
N ALA A 364 0.27 -2.74 18.55
CA ALA A 364 -0.73 -2.44 19.58
C ALA A 364 -0.36 -1.17 20.38
N ALA A 365 0.92 -0.99 20.72
CA ALA A 365 1.42 0.21 21.41
C ALA A 365 1.21 1.49 20.57
N ALA A 366 1.43 1.44 19.26
CA ALA A 366 1.22 2.56 18.34
C ALA A 366 -0.27 2.98 18.25
N TYR A 367 -1.18 2.06 18.56
CA TYR A 367 -2.63 2.29 18.58
C TYR A 367 -3.24 2.33 20.00
N GLY A 368 -2.49 2.91 20.94
CA GLY A 368 -2.98 3.17 22.31
C GLY A 368 -3.15 1.93 23.17
N GLY A 369 -2.45 0.84 22.87
CA GLY A 369 -2.50 -0.41 23.62
C GLY A 369 -3.73 -1.27 23.32
N GLN A 370 -4.46 -0.98 22.24
CA GLN A 370 -5.56 -1.82 21.79
C GLN A 370 -5.04 -3.19 21.36
N GLN A 371 -5.65 -4.26 21.83
CA GLN A 371 -5.41 -5.61 21.32
C GLN A 371 -6.06 -5.73 19.94
N LEU A 372 -5.23 -5.60 18.89
CA LEU A 372 -5.65 -5.81 17.51
C LEU A 372 -5.54 -7.32 17.21
N GLN A 373 -6.65 -7.92 16.85
CA GLN A 373 -6.72 -9.34 16.51
C GLN A 373 -7.68 -9.55 15.35
N TYR A 374 -7.32 -10.47 14.45
CA TYR A 374 -8.16 -10.84 13.31
C TYR A 374 -9.59 -11.17 13.73
N GLY A 375 -10.58 -10.54 13.11
CA GLY A 375 -11.99 -10.65 13.43
C GLY A 375 -12.79 -9.50 12.81
N ASN A 376 -14.07 -9.36 13.20
CA ASN A 376 -14.98 -8.39 12.60
C ASN A 376 -14.50 -6.92 12.67
N ASP A 377 -13.71 -6.59 13.67
CA ASP A 377 -13.16 -5.23 13.85
C ASP A 377 -11.70 -5.11 13.38
N TYR A 378 -11.12 -6.18 12.78
CA TYR A 378 -9.77 -6.19 12.21
C TYR A 378 -9.67 -7.13 11.02
N ILE A 379 -10.17 -6.70 9.86
CA ILE A 379 -10.14 -7.45 8.60
C ILE A 379 -9.02 -6.99 7.67
N ILE A 380 -8.34 -5.90 8.01
CA ILE A 380 -7.29 -5.25 7.22
C ILE A 380 -6.22 -4.73 8.17
N PRO A 381 -4.92 -4.76 7.80
CA PRO A 381 -3.87 -4.23 8.66
C PRO A 381 -4.02 -2.72 8.89
N VAL A 382 -3.40 -2.22 9.95
CA VAL A 382 -3.33 -0.78 10.24
C VAL A 382 -2.12 -0.13 9.56
N PRO A 383 -2.18 1.16 9.19
CA PRO A 383 -1.13 1.84 8.41
C PRO A 383 0.28 1.80 9.01
N PHE A 384 0.40 1.81 10.33
CA PHE A 384 1.71 1.78 11.02
C PHE A 384 2.18 0.36 11.39
N ASP A 385 1.66 -0.66 10.74
CA ASP A 385 2.17 -2.02 10.90
C ASP A 385 3.53 -2.16 10.17
N PRO A 386 4.65 -2.37 10.90
CA PRO A 386 5.98 -2.43 10.30
C PRO A 386 6.21 -3.64 9.38
N ARG A 387 5.31 -4.63 9.42
CA ARG A 387 5.41 -5.82 8.57
C ARG A 387 5.00 -5.55 7.12
N LEU A 388 4.24 -4.47 6.87
CA LEU A 388 3.74 -4.10 5.55
C LEU A 388 4.87 -3.92 4.53
N ILE A 389 5.98 -3.28 4.93
CA ILE A 389 7.12 -3.01 4.03
C ILE A 389 7.80 -4.28 3.51
N ALA A 390 7.77 -5.36 4.26
CA ALA A 390 8.34 -6.64 3.82
C ALA A 390 7.31 -7.48 3.07
N ALA A 391 6.09 -7.61 3.59
CA ALA A 391 5.09 -8.53 3.09
C ALA A 391 4.53 -8.13 1.72
N ILE A 392 4.14 -6.88 1.56
CA ILE A 392 3.42 -6.44 0.35
C ILE A 392 4.35 -6.27 -0.85
N PRO A 393 5.52 -5.59 -0.75
CA PRO A 393 6.44 -5.51 -1.87
C PRO A 393 6.93 -6.88 -2.34
N ALA A 394 7.17 -7.82 -1.42
CA ALA A 394 7.60 -9.18 -1.77
C ALA A 394 6.53 -9.93 -2.57
N ALA A 395 5.26 -9.84 -2.18
CA ALA A 395 4.15 -10.44 -2.92
C ALA A 395 4.01 -9.83 -4.33
N VAL A 396 4.12 -8.50 -4.43
CA VAL A 396 4.05 -7.78 -5.71
C VAL A 396 5.23 -8.11 -6.61
N ALA A 397 6.45 -8.16 -6.07
CA ALA A 397 7.66 -8.52 -6.81
C ALA A 397 7.58 -9.97 -7.33
N GLN A 398 7.09 -10.91 -6.52
CA GLN A 398 6.88 -12.29 -6.95
C GLN A 398 5.89 -12.37 -8.11
N ALA A 399 4.74 -11.70 -8.02
CA ALA A 399 3.76 -11.66 -9.09
C ALA A 399 4.31 -11.02 -10.38
N ALA A 400 5.14 -9.98 -10.26
CA ALA A 400 5.82 -9.38 -11.41
C ALA A 400 6.78 -10.34 -12.10
N MET A 401 7.53 -11.14 -11.33
CA MET A 401 8.42 -12.17 -11.86
C MET A 401 7.63 -13.30 -12.53
N ASP A 402 6.58 -13.80 -11.88
CA ASP A 402 5.76 -14.90 -12.36
C ASP A 402 5.03 -14.56 -13.69
N THR A 403 4.70 -13.29 -13.88
CA THR A 403 4.02 -12.79 -15.09
C THR A 403 4.98 -12.22 -16.14
N GLY A 404 6.30 -12.28 -15.88
CA GLY A 404 7.32 -11.88 -16.84
C GLY A 404 7.45 -10.38 -17.09
N VAL A 405 6.92 -9.52 -16.21
CA VAL A 405 7.03 -8.06 -16.31
C VAL A 405 8.23 -7.50 -15.53
N ALA A 406 8.88 -8.31 -14.70
CA ALA A 406 10.10 -7.95 -13.98
C ALA A 406 11.31 -7.99 -14.91
N GLN A 407 12.07 -6.88 -14.98
CA GLN A 407 13.33 -6.81 -15.73
C GLN A 407 14.54 -7.22 -14.88
N LYS A 408 14.44 -7.09 -13.56
CA LYS A 408 15.47 -7.45 -12.59
C LYS A 408 14.88 -8.40 -11.53
N PRO A 409 14.86 -9.72 -11.82
CA PRO A 409 14.30 -10.70 -10.87
C PRO A 409 15.06 -10.74 -9.54
N VAL A 410 14.33 -10.99 -8.45
CA VAL A 410 14.89 -11.29 -7.12
C VAL A 410 15.31 -12.76 -7.08
N GLU A 411 16.57 -13.04 -6.75
CA GLU A 411 17.10 -14.40 -6.67
C GLU A 411 16.81 -15.08 -5.32
N ASP A 412 16.87 -14.31 -4.23
CA ASP A 412 16.59 -14.77 -2.85
C ASP A 412 15.51 -13.90 -2.20
N MET A 413 14.29 -14.41 -2.17
CA MET A 413 13.13 -13.70 -1.63
C MET A 413 13.26 -13.46 -0.11
N ASP A 414 13.86 -14.40 0.64
CA ASP A 414 14.06 -14.24 2.08
C ASP A 414 15.08 -13.14 2.38
N ALA A 415 16.15 -13.05 1.60
CA ALA A 415 17.10 -11.94 1.69
C ALA A 415 16.45 -10.61 1.34
N TYR A 416 15.64 -10.56 0.30
CA TYR A 416 14.88 -9.38 -0.11
C TYR A 416 13.92 -8.89 0.97
N MET A 417 13.15 -9.80 1.59
CA MET A 417 12.25 -9.44 2.70
C MET A 417 13.01 -8.86 3.91
N ARG A 418 14.19 -9.40 4.22
CA ARG A 418 15.06 -8.85 5.29
C ARG A 418 15.54 -7.44 4.93
N GLU A 419 15.98 -7.22 3.70
CA GLU A 419 16.40 -5.90 3.21
C GLU A 419 15.26 -4.89 3.29
N LEU A 420 14.06 -5.26 2.87
CA LEU A 420 12.87 -4.42 2.97
C LEU A 420 12.54 -4.03 4.41
N SER A 421 12.58 -5.00 5.34
CA SER A 421 12.35 -4.74 6.77
C SER A 421 13.35 -3.74 7.36
N ALA A 422 14.60 -3.80 6.90
CA ALA A 422 15.67 -2.92 7.34
C ALA A 422 15.58 -1.48 6.77
N ARG A 423 14.85 -1.24 5.67
CA ARG A 423 14.80 0.04 4.97
C ARG A 423 14.25 1.20 5.80
N LEU A 424 13.23 0.96 6.60
CA LEU A 424 12.56 2.00 7.38
C LEU A 424 13.19 2.21 8.76
N ASP A 425 14.13 1.36 9.14
CA ASP A 425 14.89 1.46 10.39
C ASP A 425 16.40 1.55 10.07
N PRO A 426 16.97 2.76 9.98
CA PRO A 426 18.39 2.94 9.71
C PRO A 426 19.31 2.32 10.78
N THR A 427 18.83 2.21 12.02
CA THR A 427 19.57 1.58 13.12
C THR A 427 19.61 0.07 12.94
N SER A 428 18.47 -0.55 12.67
CA SER A 428 18.37 -1.96 12.30
C SER A 428 19.16 -2.28 11.04
N SER A 429 19.13 -1.42 10.02
CA SER A 429 19.91 -1.59 8.79
C SER A 429 21.40 -1.61 9.06
N SER A 430 21.91 -0.67 9.86
CA SER A 430 23.32 -0.61 10.23
C SER A 430 23.73 -1.82 11.09
N LEU A 431 22.86 -2.21 12.02
CA LEU A 431 23.06 -3.37 12.87
C LEU A 431 23.06 -4.66 12.03
N GLN A 432 22.14 -4.79 11.07
CA GLN A 432 22.05 -5.94 10.19
C GLN A 432 23.30 -6.12 9.33
N LEU A 433 23.83 -5.03 8.76
CA LEU A 433 25.11 -5.07 8.02
C LEU A 433 26.26 -5.56 8.89
N ILE A 434 26.33 -5.10 10.14
CA ILE A 434 27.34 -5.57 11.11
C ILE A 434 27.14 -7.05 11.41
N LEU A 435 25.91 -7.48 11.65
CA LEU A 435 25.60 -8.88 11.95
C LEU A 435 25.89 -9.80 10.76
N ASP A 436 25.64 -9.36 9.53
CA ASP A 436 25.95 -10.12 8.32
C ASP A 436 27.48 -10.22 8.09
N GLN A 437 28.23 -9.17 8.39
CA GLN A 437 29.70 -9.25 8.44
C GLN A 437 30.22 -10.23 9.50
N VAL A 438 29.57 -10.25 10.67
CA VAL A 438 29.90 -11.18 11.75
C VAL A 438 29.60 -12.62 11.32
N ARG A 439 28.45 -12.88 10.70
CA ARG A 439 28.06 -14.20 10.17
C ARG A 439 28.97 -14.68 9.05
N SER A 440 29.41 -13.79 8.17
CA SER A 440 30.32 -14.15 7.08
C SER A 440 31.75 -14.46 7.54
N ASN A 441 32.11 -14.04 8.75
CA ASN A 441 33.45 -14.29 9.35
C ASN A 441 33.33 -14.62 10.84
N PRO A 442 32.69 -15.76 11.19
CA PRO A 442 32.42 -16.14 12.57
C PRO A 442 33.71 -16.29 13.37
N ARG A 443 33.71 -15.74 14.57
CA ARG A 443 34.89 -15.78 15.48
C ARG A 443 34.58 -16.52 16.75
N ARG A 444 35.65 -16.97 17.42
CA ARG A 444 35.57 -17.50 18.79
C ARG A 444 35.47 -16.32 19.76
N VAL A 445 34.40 -16.30 20.56
CA VAL A 445 34.17 -15.24 21.55
C VAL A 445 34.15 -15.83 22.96
N VAL A 446 34.94 -15.24 23.83
CA VAL A 446 35.02 -15.67 25.22
C VAL A 446 33.96 -14.90 26.03
N PHE A 447 33.11 -15.66 26.70
CA PHE A 447 32.15 -15.17 27.68
C PHE A 447 32.68 -15.38 29.07
N ALA A 448 33.06 -14.31 29.74
CA ALA A 448 33.40 -14.34 31.17
C ALA A 448 32.17 -14.67 32.02
N GLU A 449 32.34 -15.10 33.24
CA GLU A 449 31.25 -15.44 34.16
C GLU A 449 30.28 -16.51 33.59
N GLY A 450 30.86 -17.56 32.95
CA GLY A 450 30.09 -18.61 32.30
C GLY A 450 29.26 -19.51 33.24
N GLU A 451 29.21 -19.22 34.54
CA GLU A 451 28.33 -19.85 35.53
C GLU A 451 27.06 -18.99 35.78
N ASP A 452 26.97 -17.78 35.20
CA ASP A 452 25.76 -16.95 35.26
C ASP A 452 24.75 -17.41 34.18
N ASP A 453 23.50 -17.59 34.57
CA ASP A 453 22.43 -18.07 33.69
C ASP A 453 22.16 -17.14 32.49
N ARG A 454 22.29 -15.83 32.67
CA ARG A 454 22.13 -14.79 31.60
C ARG A 454 23.27 -14.92 30.60
N VAL A 455 24.49 -15.17 31.06
CA VAL A 455 25.67 -15.34 30.20
C VAL A 455 25.53 -16.62 29.37
N ILE A 456 25.07 -17.70 29.97
CA ILE A 456 24.80 -18.97 29.27
C ILE A 456 23.73 -18.76 28.19
N ARG A 457 22.61 -18.10 28.51
CA ARG A 457 21.57 -17.78 27.54
C ARG A 457 22.10 -16.93 26.38
N ALA A 458 22.91 -15.91 26.68
CA ALA A 458 23.54 -15.06 25.68
C ALA A 458 24.49 -15.85 24.77
N ALA A 459 25.29 -16.75 25.32
CA ALA A 459 26.19 -17.59 24.56
C ALA A 459 25.45 -18.59 23.64
N VAL A 460 24.36 -19.19 24.13
CA VAL A 460 23.47 -20.03 23.30
C VAL A 460 22.83 -19.25 22.17
N GLN A 461 22.29 -18.06 22.44
CA GLN A 461 21.73 -17.20 21.41
C GLN A 461 22.76 -16.75 20.38
N PHE A 462 23.97 -16.37 20.81
CA PHE A 462 25.10 -16.01 19.96
C PHE A 462 25.44 -17.15 18.97
N LYS A 463 25.50 -18.38 19.46
CA LYS A 463 25.75 -19.55 18.63
C LYS A 463 24.63 -19.84 17.65
N ASN A 464 23.38 -19.86 18.14
CA ASN A 464 22.20 -20.15 17.33
C ASN A 464 21.98 -19.10 16.23
N ALA A 465 22.35 -17.84 16.48
CA ALA A 465 22.33 -16.78 15.50
C ALA A 465 23.44 -16.86 14.44
N GLY A 466 24.36 -17.83 14.56
CA GLY A 466 25.46 -17.99 13.60
C GLY A 466 26.58 -16.95 13.71
N TYR A 467 26.69 -16.25 14.85
CA TYR A 467 27.67 -15.16 15.02
C TYR A 467 29.08 -15.68 15.32
N GLY A 468 29.22 -16.94 15.75
CA GLY A 468 30.50 -17.56 16.03
C GLY A 468 30.42 -18.69 17.06
N GLU A 469 31.61 -19.08 17.58
CA GLU A 469 31.73 -20.10 18.61
C GLU A 469 31.93 -19.45 19.99
N PRO A 470 30.98 -19.57 20.91
CA PRO A 470 31.12 -19.07 22.26
C PRO A 470 32.03 -19.99 23.09
N ILE A 471 32.84 -19.40 23.94
CA ILE A 471 33.66 -20.10 24.94
C ILE A 471 33.27 -19.56 26.30
N LEU A 472 32.68 -20.40 27.14
CA LEU A 472 32.34 -20.04 28.52
C LEU A 472 33.53 -20.24 29.46
N ILE A 473 33.82 -19.25 30.27
CA ILE A 473 34.83 -19.34 31.34
C ILE A 473 34.13 -19.65 32.66
N GLY A 474 34.33 -20.84 33.18
CA GLY A 474 33.74 -21.30 34.43
C GLY A 474 34.15 -22.74 34.77
N ARG A 475 33.69 -23.22 35.94
CA ARG A 475 33.88 -24.61 36.32
C ARG A 475 32.99 -25.52 35.48
N ALA A 476 33.57 -26.37 34.65
CA ALA A 476 32.84 -27.17 33.65
C ALA A 476 31.62 -27.92 34.22
N LYS A 477 31.76 -28.50 35.42
CA LYS A 477 30.66 -29.22 36.09
C LYS A 477 29.49 -28.29 36.44
N GLU A 478 29.78 -27.07 36.88
CA GLU A 478 28.76 -26.09 37.25
C GLU A 478 28.09 -25.51 36.04
N VAL A 479 28.83 -25.15 34.99
CA VAL A 479 28.30 -24.72 33.70
C VAL A 479 27.35 -25.78 33.12
N SER A 480 27.78 -27.08 33.11
CA SER A 480 26.92 -28.15 32.59
C SER A 480 25.64 -28.31 33.40
N ARG A 481 25.71 -28.24 34.73
CA ARG A 481 24.52 -28.30 35.60
C ARG A 481 23.53 -27.19 35.29
N ILE A 482 24.01 -25.94 35.19
CA ILE A 482 23.15 -24.80 34.90
C ILE A 482 22.58 -24.91 33.49
N MET A 483 23.36 -25.36 32.50
CA MET A 483 22.85 -25.58 31.14
C MET A 483 21.72 -26.63 31.11
N GLU A 484 21.84 -27.71 31.89
CA GLU A 484 20.77 -28.72 32.03
C GLU A 484 19.51 -28.11 32.66
N GLU A 485 19.65 -27.32 33.74
CA GLU A 485 18.56 -26.63 34.41
C GLU A 485 17.84 -25.62 33.50
N LEU A 486 18.58 -24.99 32.60
CA LEU A 486 18.03 -24.02 31.60
C LEU A 486 17.47 -24.71 30.35
N GLY A 487 17.53 -26.04 30.24
CA GLY A 487 17.05 -26.77 29.07
C GLY A 487 18.00 -26.80 27.88
N PHE A 488 19.26 -26.40 28.07
CA PHE A 488 20.28 -26.36 27.01
C PHE A 488 21.29 -27.54 27.09
N GLY A 489 20.99 -28.59 27.82
CA GLY A 489 21.92 -29.72 28.06
C GLY A 489 22.45 -30.41 26.79
N ASN A 490 21.71 -30.34 25.69
CA ASN A 490 22.14 -30.89 24.40
C ASN A 490 22.93 -29.89 23.53
N THR A 491 23.10 -28.64 23.97
CA THR A 491 23.80 -27.59 23.21
C THR A 491 25.29 -27.67 23.52
N LYS A 492 26.11 -27.97 22.51
CA LYS A 492 27.59 -27.88 22.64
C LYS A 492 27.99 -26.40 22.56
N LEU A 493 28.50 -25.85 23.63
CA LEU A 493 29.14 -24.53 23.69
C LEU A 493 30.64 -24.69 23.77
#